data_ce7473b0af0e2642627edfa77525c798
#
_entry.id   ce7473b0af0e2642627edfa77525c798
#
_cell.length_a   1.000
_cell.length_b   1.000
_cell.length_c   1.000
_cell.angle_alpha   90.00
_cell.angle_beta   90.00
_cell.angle_gamma   90.00
#
_symmetry.space_group_name_H-M   'P 1'
#
loop_
_entity.id
_entity.type
_entity.pdbx_description
1 polymer ?
#
loop_
_entity_poly.entity_id
_entity_poly.type
_entity_poly.pdbx_seq_one_letter_code
_entity_poly.pdbx_strand_id
1 'polypeptide(L)'
;MHVAIIGSGPAGFYTAEALLKEIPGVRVDIIDRLPTPYGLIRAGVAPDHQSIKAVDRRYAATAAADGVRFVGHVSIGSDVSMAELQQLYDAVVLATGAPHDRQLGVPGEDLPGVLGSAAFVGWYNGHPDFADLDVPLGHPGACVVGNGNVAIDVARILAKTPEELGTSDITKHSRDVLNLSRVTDIHLIGRRGPYQASFTPKEMGELGHLTRAQPLVDPAHLPPVDNDAALEPGLRKTVTHLRAFAATPPAGKPITVTFDFLTRPVRVEAVGEHLRLIVERTRLDGDVAVGTGELRGIDCGLIVSCIGYRSSPIEGAAFDDRAGRFANDDGLITAGLYAAGWARRGPSGTIGTNRPDGFGIAARIAAEVTPGGKAGGAGLDALLAARGVRATCFADWQRIDAAEIAAARPGSPREKLVRHDHLLAAGCAPGTPSL
;
A
#
# COMPACT_ATOMS: atom_id res chain seq x y z
N MET A 1 -13.95 -3.27 -29.22
CA MET A 1 -13.15 -4.08 -28.30
C MET A 1 -13.64 -3.85 -26.89
N HIS A 2 -13.80 -4.92 -26.09
CA HIS A 2 -14.15 -4.87 -24.67
C HIS A 2 -12.98 -5.36 -23.82
N VAL A 3 -12.53 -4.57 -22.85
CA VAL A 3 -11.39 -4.88 -21.97
C VAL A 3 -11.85 -4.82 -20.51
N ALA A 4 -11.57 -5.87 -19.73
CA ALA A 4 -11.72 -5.83 -18.28
C ALA A 4 -10.37 -5.53 -17.63
N ILE A 5 -10.36 -4.62 -16.67
CA ILE A 5 -9.21 -4.33 -15.80
C ILE A 5 -9.58 -4.70 -14.37
N ILE A 6 -8.84 -5.62 -13.77
CA ILE A 6 -9.08 -6.09 -12.41
C ILE A 6 -8.18 -5.33 -11.45
N GLY A 7 -8.79 -4.44 -10.68
CA GLY A 7 -8.12 -3.51 -9.76
C GLY A 7 -8.19 -2.06 -10.22
N SER A 8 -8.75 -1.21 -9.38
CA SER A 8 -8.95 0.23 -9.59
C SER A 8 -7.87 1.10 -8.96
N GLY A 9 -6.67 0.55 -8.76
CA GLY A 9 -5.50 1.29 -8.32
C GLY A 9 -4.82 2.06 -9.45
N PRO A 10 -3.64 2.68 -9.19
CA PRO A 10 -2.88 3.44 -10.18
C PRO A 10 -2.62 2.70 -11.49
N ALA A 11 -2.25 1.41 -11.41
CA ALA A 11 -1.99 0.61 -12.61
C ALA A 11 -3.26 0.43 -13.46
N GLY A 12 -4.41 0.18 -12.82
CA GLY A 12 -5.68 0.05 -13.53
C GLY A 12 -6.09 1.33 -14.24
N PHE A 13 -6.07 2.47 -13.56
CA PHE A 13 -6.45 3.75 -14.16
C PHE A 13 -5.49 4.20 -15.26
N TYR A 14 -4.16 4.01 -15.10
CA TYR A 14 -3.23 4.33 -16.19
C TYR A 14 -3.38 3.41 -17.39
N THR A 15 -3.73 2.13 -17.18
CA THR A 15 -4.04 1.21 -18.28
C THR A 15 -5.34 1.63 -19.00
N ALA A 16 -6.40 1.99 -18.26
CA ALA A 16 -7.65 2.47 -18.85
C ALA A 16 -7.43 3.76 -19.68
N GLU A 17 -6.70 4.74 -19.11
CA GLU A 17 -6.34 5.96 -19.83
C GLU A 17 -5.56 5.68 -21.14
N ALA A 18 -4.64 4.72 -21.08
CA ALA A 18 -3.84 4.34 -22.23
C ALA A 18 -4.69 3.63 -23.30
N LEU A 19 -5.55 2.69 -22.91
CA LEU A 19 -6.45 1.99 -23.82
C LEU A 19 -7.37 2.95 -24.59
N LEU A 20 -7.93 3.96 -23.90
CA LEU A 20 -8.75 4.99 -24.57
C LEU A 20 -7.99 5.78 -25.64
N LYS A 21 -6.68 5.95 -25.47
CA LYS A 21 -5.83 6.67 -26.43
C LYS A 21 -5.39 5.79 -27.59
N GLU A 22 -5.07 4.53 -27.31
CA GLU A 22 -4.50 3.60 -28.30
C GLU A 22 -5.56 2.93 -29.17
N ILE A 23 -6.79 2.71 -28.64
CA ILE A 23 -7.83 1.91 -29.30
C ILE A 23 -9.10 2.71 -29.43
N PRO A 24 -9.40 3.29 -30.61
CA PRO A 24 -10.62 4.03 -30.84
C PRO A 24 -11.89 3.19 -30.56
N GLY A 25 -12.80 3.73 -29.76
CA GLY A 25 -14.07 3.06 -29.44
C GLY A 25 -13.93 1.86 -28.48
N VAL A 26 -12.81 1.68 -27.81
CA VAL A 26 -12.65 0.67 -26.76
C VAL A 26 -13.64 0.92 -25.63
N ARG A 27 -14.14 -0.18 -25.05
CA ARG A 27 -14.95 -0.17 -23.83
C ARG A 27 -14.16 -0.86 -22.73
N VAL A 28 -14.04 -0.21 -21.57
CA VAL A 28 -13.20 -0.63 -20.44
C VAL A 28 -14.06 -0.72 -19.19
N ASP A 29 -14.11 -1.88 -18.58
CA ASP A 29 -14.68 -2.08 -17.26
C ASP A 29 -13.54 -2.21 -16.25
N ILE A 30 -13.46 -1.29 -15.28
CA ILE A 30 -12.53 -1.36 -14.16
C ILE A 30 -13.25 -2.02 -13.00
N ILE A 31 -12.91 -3.26 -12.71
CA ILE A 31 -13.57 -4.10 -11.70
C ILE A 31 -12.72 -4.12 -10.43
N ASP A 32 -13.35 -3.87 -9.28
CA ASP A 32 -12.66 -3.88 -7.98
C ASP A 32 -13.50 -4.59 -6.91
N ARG A 33 -12.85 -5.31 -6.00
CA ARG A 33 -13.53 -5.97 -4.88
C ARG A 33 -14.05 -4.98 -3.82
N LEU A 34 -13.45 -3.79 -3.77
CA LEU A 34 -13.91 -2.73 -2.89
C LEU A 34 -15.01 -1.91 -3.56
N PRO A 35 -15.99 -1.40 -2.80
CA PRO A 35 -17.01 -0.50 -3.34
C PRO A 35 -16.45 0.88 -3.73
N THR A 36 -15.18 1.15 -3.42
CA THR A 36 -14.52 2.43 -3.64
C THR A 36 -13.28 2.25 -4.52
N PRO A 37 -13.00 3.16 -5.48
CA PRO A 37 -11.83 3.10 -6.35
C PRO A 37 -10.57 3.65 -5.68
N TYR A 38 -9.49 3.68 -6.46
CA TYR A 38 -8.19 4.33 -6.25
C TYR A 38 -7.18 3.50 -5.47
N GLY A 39 -7.53 2.29 -4.96
CA GLY A 39 -6.58 1.37 -4.33
C GLY A 39 -5.71 2.05 -3.27
N LEU A 40 -4.38 1.91 -3.39
CA LEU A 40 -3.44 2.47 -2.42
C LEU A 40 -3.42 4.01 -2.35
N ILE A 41 -3.93 4.74 -3.35
CA ILE A 41 -4.07 6.20 -3.24
C ILE A 41 -5.03 6.54 -2.11
N ARG A 42 -6.12 5.78 -2.00
CA ARG A 42 -7.09 5.92 -0.91
C ARG A 42 -6.61 5.29 0.39
N ALA A 43 -6.12 4.04 0.33
CA ALA A 43 -5.95 3.18 1.50
C ALA A 43 -4.48 2.83 1.84
N GLY A 44 -3.49 3.36 1.12
CA GLY A 44 -2.08 3.02 1.34
C GLY A 44 -1.14 4.21 1.46
N VAL A 45 -1.38 5.30 0.72
CA VAL A 45 -0.60 6.54 0.87
C VAL A 45 -0.88 7.15 2.25
N ALA A 46 0.18 7.60 2.93
CA ALA A 46 0.05 8.19 4.26
C ALA A 46 -1.03 9.29 4.31
N PRO A 47 -1.82 9.37 5.39
CA PRO A 47 -3.00 10.23 5.46
C PRO A 47 -2.65 11.73 5.42
N ASP A 48 -1.43 12.10 5.71
CA ASP A 48 -0.91 13.46 5.65
C ASP A 48 -0.26 13.82 4.30
N HIS A 49 -0.11 12.86 3.38
CA HIS A 49 0.45 13.09 2.05
C HIS A 49 -0.63 13.48 1.00
N GLN A 50 -1.42 14.51 1.30
CA GLN A 50 -2.55 14.94 0.47
C GLN A 50 -2.14 15.36 -0.95
N SER A 51 -0.95 15.93 -1.12
CA SER A 51 -0.41 16.30 -2.45
C SER A 51 -0.17 15.06 -3.34
N ILE A 52 0.20 13.92 -2.76
CA ILE A 52 0.37 12.66 -3.48
C ILE A 52 -0.99 12.07 -3.83
N LYS A 53 -1.95 12.14 -2.90
CA LYS A 53 -3.33 11.65 -3.10
C LYS A 53 -4.07 12.40 -4.20
N ALA A 54 -3.72 13.66 -4.48
CA ALA A 54 -4.35 14.51 -5.49
C ALA A 54 -4.30 13.95 -6.94
N VAL A 55 -3.55 12.88 -7.18
CA VAL A 55 -3.59 12.13 -8.45
C VAL A 55 -4.95 11.47 -8.72
N ASP A 56 -5.78 11.28 -7.69
CA ASP A 56 -7.15 10.78 -7.77
C ASP A 56 -8.04 11.61 -8.73
N ARG A 57 -7.78 12.94 -8.84
CA ARG A 57 -8.46 13.80 -9.82
C ARG A 57 -8.28 13.33 -11.26
N ARG A 58 -7.08 12.85 -11.59
CA ARG A 58 -6.80 12.28 -12.91
C ARG A 58 -7.56 10.97 -13.12
N TYR A 59 -7.61 10.14 -12.10
CA TYR A 59 -8.33 8.86 -12.15
C TYR A 59 -9.85 9.09 -12.23
N ALA A 60 -10.37 10.09 -11.51
CA ALA A 60 -11.76 10.50 -11.64
C ALA A 60 -12.14 10.93 -13.07
N ALA A 61 -11.26 11.70 -13.72
CA ALA A 61 -11.46 12.09 -15.12
C ALA A 61 -11.47 10.87 -16.07
N THR A 62 -10.60 9.88 -15.82
CA THR A 62 -10.60 8.61 -16.57
C THR A 62 -11.86 7.79 -16.31
N ALA A 63 -12.31 7.69 -15.06
CA ALA A 63 -13.53 6.96 -14.69
C ALA A 63 -14.82 7.58 -15.28
N ALA A 64 -14.80 8.91 -15.50
CA ALA A 64 -15.91 9.65 -16.10
C ALA A 64 -15.85 9.72 -17.64
N ALA A 65 -14.79 9.17 -18.25
CA ALA A 65 -14.64 9.21 -19.71
C ALA A 65 -15.61 8.25 -20.41
N ASP A 66 -16.08 8.64 -21.60
CA ASP A 66 -16.90 7.76 -22.43
C ASP A 66 -16.17 6.44 -22.71
N GLY A 67 -16.90 5.34 -22.57
CA GLY A 67 -16.38 3.99 -22.77
C GLY A 67 -15.69 3.39 -21.53
N VAL A 68 -15.58 4.09 -20.40
CA VAL A 68 -15.08 3.54 -19.13
C VAL A 68 -16.23 3.36 -18.14
N ARG A 69 -16.23 2.21 -17.43
CA ARG A 69 -17.12 1.96 -16.29
C ARG A 69 -16.29 1.51 -15.10
N PHE A 70 -16.64 1.99 -13.92
CA PHE A 70 -16.19 1.42 -12.66
C PHE A 70 -17.25 0.42 -12.16
N VAL A 71 -16.82 -0.77 -11.80
CA VAL A 71 -17.66 -1.86 -11.28
C VAL A 71 -17.03 -2.31 -9.96
N GLY A 72 -17.40 -1.66 -8.88
CA GLY A 72 -16.89 -1.95 -7.53
C GLY A 72 -17.71 -3.01 -6.82
N HIS A 73 -17.17 -3.51 -5.70
CA HIS A 73 -17.78 -4.56 -4.87
C HIS A 73 -17.99 -5.88 -5.63
N VAL A 74 -17.07 -6.21 -6.53
CA VAL A 74 -17.07 -7.47 -7.29
C VAL A 74 -15.71 -8.15 -7.16
N SER A 75 -15.68 -9.33 -6.57
CA SER A 75 -14.47 -10.11 -6.30
C SER A 75 -14.25 -11.18 -7.37
N ILE A 76 -13.08 -11.11 -8.04
CA ILE A 76 -12.70 -12.13 -9.01
C ILE A 76 -12.20 -13.37 -8.28
N GLY A 77 -12.76 -14.53 -8.66
CA GLY A 77 -12.55 -15.82 -8.01
C GLY A 77 -13.77 -16.28 -7.22
N SER A 78 -14.50 -15.37 -6.55
CA SER A 78 -15.74 -15.71 -5.82
C SER A 78 -17.00 -15.31 -6.58
N ASP A 79 -17.11 -14.06 -7.04
CA ASP A 79 -18.30 -13.55 -7.70
C ASP A 79 -18.28 -13.83 -9.21
N VAL A 80 -17.11 -13.68 -9.82
CA VAL A 80 -16.85 -13.93 -11.25
C VAL A 80 -15.51 -14.65 -11.39
N SER A 81 -15.46 -15.75 -12.10
CA SER A 81 -14.22 -16.48 -12.38
C SER A 81 -13.39 -15.83 -13.50
N MET A 82 -12.09 -16.12 -13.54
CA MET A 82 -11.22 -15.69 -14.62
C MET A 82 -11.67 -16.22 -15.97
N ALA A 83 -12.11 -17.48 -16.02
CA ALA A 83 -12.62 -18.11 -17.25
C ALA A 83 -13.84 -17.38 -17.80
N GLU A 84 -14.77 -16.96 -16.96
CA GLU A 84 -15.96 -16.17 -17.37
C GLU A 84 -15.55 -14.79 -17.89
N LEU A 85 -14.61 -14.11 -17.23
CA LEU A 85 -14.09 -12.83 -17.73
C LEU A 85 -13.46 -13.00 -19.13
N GLN A 86 -12.66 -14.03 -19.33
CA GLN A 86 -12.06 -14.31 -20.64
C GLN A 86 -13.10 -14.67 -21.71
N GLN A 87 -14.27 -15.20 -21.34
CA GLN A 87 -15.38 -15.39 -22.26
C GLN A 87 -16.09 -14.08 -22.61
N LEU A 88 -16.23 -13.17 -21.65
CA LEU A 88 -16.96 -11.91 -21.77
C LEU A 88 -16.15 -10.80 -22.42
N TYR A 89 -14.82 -10.77 -22.24
CA TYR A 89 -13.96 -9.67 -22.67
C TYR A 89 -12.89 -10.13 -23.68
N ASP A 90 -12.56 -9.27 -24.63
CA ASP A 90 -11.50 -9.52 -25.62
C ASP A 90 -10.12 -9.59 -24.95
N ALA A 91 -9.89 -8.76 -23.92
CA ALA A 91 -8.71 -8.81 -23.07
C ALA A 91 -9.06 -8.58 -21.60
N VAL A 92 -8.27 -9.21 -20.71
CA VAL A 92 -8.34 -9.03 -19.26
C VAL A 92 -6.98 -8.59 -18.75
N VAL A 93 -6.92 -7.53 -17.92
CA VAL A 93 -5.68 -6.99 -17.34
C VAL A 93 -5.73 -7.10 -15.82
N LEU A 94 -4.82 -7.83 -15.21
CA LEU A 94 -4.65 -7.91 -13.76
C LEU A 94 -3.84 -6.70 -13.27
N ALA A 95 -4.49 -5.78 -12.60
CA ALA A 95 -3.93 -4.58 -11.97
C ALA A 95 -4.19 -4.57 -10.44
N THR A 96 -4.27 -5.75 -9.84
CA THR A 96 -4.68 -6.01 -8.44
C THR A 96 -3.68 -5.55 -7.39
N GLY A 97 -2.52 -5.06 -7.83
CA GLY A 97 -1.47 -4.64 -6.90
C GLY A 97 -0.83 -5.81 -6.13
N ALA A 98 -0.47 -5.54 -4.88
CA ALA A 98 0.14 -6.49 -3.96
C ALA A 98 -0.45 -6.25 -2.55
N PRO A 99 -1.63 -6.79 -2.25
CA PRO A 99 -2.38 -6.45 -1.03
C PRO A 99 -1.89 -7.15 0.24
N HIS A 100 -1.00 -8.15 0.13
CA HIS A 100 -0.54 -8.92 1.28
C HIS A 100 0.88 -8.56 1.67
N ASP A 101 1.15 -8.59 2.97
CA ASP A 101 2.50 -8.47 3.50
C ASP A 101 3.34 -9.72 3.23
N ARG A 102 4.64 -9.54 3.06
CA ARG A 102 5.59 -10.64 3.17
C ARG A 102 5.76 -11.00 4.64
N GLN A 103 5.79 -12.29 4.92
CA GLN A 103 6.06 -12.81 6.26
C GLN A 103 7.50 -12.51 6.67
N LEU A 104 7.72 -12.22 7.96
CA LEU A 104 9.07 -12.08 8.52
C LEU A 104 9.87 -13.37 8.42
N GLY A 105 9.18 -14.51 8.45
CA GLY A 105 9.77 -15.84 8.40
C GLY A 105 10.53 -16.19 9.68
N VAL A 106 10.07 -15.67 10.83
CA VAL A 106 10.69 -15.94 12.13
C VAL A 106 9.68 -16.56 13.11
N PRO A 107 10.12 -17.41 14.04
CA PRO A 107 9.24 -17.94 15.08
C PRO A 107 8.56 -16.81 15.86
N GLY A 108 7.25 -16.96 16.12
CA GLY A 108 6.43 -16.02 16.86
C GLY A 108 5.91 -14.82 16.04
N GLU A 109 6.07 -14.82 14.71
CA GLU A 109 5.54 -13.76 13.84
C GLU A 109 4.00 -13.69 13.79
N ASP A 110 3.33 -14.73 14.29
CA ASP A 110 1.87 -14.87 14.39
C ASP A 110 1.31 -14.45 15.77
N LEU A 111 2.16 -14.03 16.69
CA LEU A 111 1.73 -13.55 18.00
C LEU A 111 0.90 -12.26 17.89
N PRO A 112 -0.13 -12.08 18.76
CA PRO A 112 -0.85 -10.81 18.85
C PRO A 112 0.09 -9.63 19.07
N GLY A 113 -0.11 -8.56 18.30
CA GLY A 113 0.79 -7.38 18.30
C GLY A 113 1.88 -7.42 17.22
N VAL A 114 2.04 -8.53 16.49
CA VAL A 114 2.85 -8.58 15.26
C VAL A 114 1.93 -8.36 14.06
N LEU A 115 2.10 -7.25 13.36
CA LEU A 115 1.26 -6.83 12.25
C LEU A 115 2.09 -6.67 10.98
N GLY A 116 1.47 -6.93 9.83
CA GLY A 116 2.00 -6.51 8.56
C GLY A 116 1.72 -5.03 8.29
N SER A 117 2.55 -4.40 7.47
CA SER A 117 2.36 -2.99 7.11
C SER A 117 1.11 -2.75 6.27
N ALA A 118 0.67 -3.71 5.44
CA ALA A 118 -0.60 -3.58 4.72
C ALA A 118 -1.78 -3.45 5.67
N ALA A 119 -1.80 -4.26 6.74
CA ALA A 119 -2.83 -4.22 7.76
C ALA A 119 -2.78 -2.91 8.57
N PHE A 120 -1.62 -2.53 9.09
CA PHE A 120 -1.47 -1.32 9.89
C PHE A 120 -1.74 -0.04 9.09
N VAL A 121 -1.20 0.06 7.87
CA VAL A 121 -1.42 1.20 6.95
C VAL A 121 -2.88 1.24 6.49
N GLY A 122 -3.48 0.10 6.18
CA GLY A 122 -4.89 -0.01 5.84
C GLY A 122 -5.79 0.44 7.00
N TRP A 123 -5.47 0.05 8.23
CA TRP A 123 -6.20 0.43 9.43
C TRP A 123 -6.28 1.95 9.58
N TYR A 124 -5.16 2.68 9.58
CA TYR A 124 -5.22 4.12 9.76
C TYR A 124 -5.75 4.88 8.53
N ASN A 125 -5.74 4.26 7.36
CA ASN A 125 -6.31 4.81 6.15
C ASN A 125 -7.77 4.41 5.89
N GLY A 126 -8.38 3.57 6.75
CA GLY A 126 -9.78 3.17 6.64
C GLY A 126 -10.06 2.14 5.55
N HIS A 127 -9.14 1.21 5.35
CA HIS A 127 -9.40 0.05 4.50
C HIS A 127 -10.38 -0.89 5.22
N PRO A 128 -11.51 -1.28 4.58
CA PRO A 128 -12.58 -2.01 5.28
C PRO A 128 -12.14 -3.36 5.88
N ASP A 129 -11.19 -4.05 5.25
CA ASP A 129 -10.69 -5.34 5.75
C ASP A 129 -9.95 -5.21 7.10
N PHE A 130 -9.54 -4.00 7.48
CA PHE A 130 -8.79 -3.72 8.70
C PHE A 130 -9.55 -2.81 9.67
N ALA A 131 -10.87 -2.66 9.48
CA ALA A 131 -11.72 -1.83 10.35
C ALA A 131 -11.69 -2.26 11.83
N ASP A 132 -11.57 -3.56 12.06
CA ASP A 132 -11.58 -4.17 13.41
C ASP A 132 -10.16 -4.63 13.85
N LEU A 133 -9.10 -4.14 13.20
CA LEU A 133 -7.74 -4.47 13.59
C LEU A 133 -7.43 -3.95 14.99
N ASP A 134 -7.02 -4.86 15.88
CA ASP A 134 -6.50 -4.49 17.20
C ASP A 134 -5.04 -4.04 17.09
N VAL A 135 -4.77 -2.80 17.50
CA VAL A 135 -3.44 -2.20 17.47
C VAL A 135 -3.00 -1.87 18.88
N PRO A 136 -2.14 -2.72 19.50
CA PRO A 136 -1.74 -2.57 20.90
C PRO A 136 -0.70 -1.47 21.08
N LEU A 137 -1.12 -0.27 21.50
CA LEU A 137 -0.28 0.91 21.75
C LEU A 137 -0.09 1.20 23.25
N GLY A 138 -0.35 0.24 24.12
CA GLY A 138 -0.24 0.40 25.57
C GLY A 138 1.18 0.24 26.15
N HIS A 139 2.16 -0.23 25.35
CA HIS A 139 3.56 -0.42 25.74
C HIS A 139 4.42 0.73 25.17
N PRO A 140 5.47 1.19 25.90
CA PRO A 140 6.39 2.23 25.42
C PRO A 140 7.14 1.89 24.14
N GLY A 141 7.56 0.63 23.94
CA GLY A 141 8.33 0.20 22.78
C GLY A 141 7.45 -0.22 21.60
N ALA A 142 7.86 0.18 20.40
CA ALA A 142 7.34 -0.31 19.12
C ALA A 142 8.49 -0.60 18.15
N CYS A 143 8.41 -1.72 17.42
CA CYS A 143 9.39 -2.12 16.43
C CYS A 143 8.81 -2.02 15.02
N VAL A 144 9.49 -1.37 14.11
CA VAL A 144 9.15 -1.26 12.69
C VAL A 144 10.26 -1.93 11.88
N VAL A 145 9.97 -3.07 11.27
CA VAL A 145 10.97 -3.88 10.58
C VAL A 145 10.97 -3.55 9.09
N GLY A 146 11.98 -2.84 8.63
CA GLY A 146 12.15 -2.45 7.23
C GLY A 146 12.88 -1.11 7.07
N ASN A 147 13.59 -0.94 5.96
CA ASN A 147 14.35 0.25 5.60
C ASN A 147 13.83 0.92 4.32
N GLY A 148 12.50 1.05 4.19
CA GLY A 148 11.83 1.72 3.08
C GLY A 148 10.83 2.79 3.54
N ASN A 149 10.24 3.52 2.60
CA ASN A 149 9.33 4.63 2.89
C ASN A 149 8.13 4.24 3.77
N VAL A 150 7.59 3.03 3.58
CA VAL A 150 6.47 2.54 4.42
C VAL A 150 6.88 2.46 5.89
N ALA A 151 8.13 2.04 6.19
CA ALA A 151 8.61 2.00 7.56
C ALA A 151 8.73 3.42 8.16
N ILE A 152 9.17 4.40 7.37
CA ILE A 152 9.19 5.81 7.80
C ILE A 152 7.77 6.33 8.04
N ASP A 153 6.82 6.04 7.14
CA ASP A 153 5.44 6.46 7.31
C ASP A 153 4.81 5.87 8.58
N VAL A 154 5.02 4.56 8.83
CA VAL A 154 4.57 3.91 10.08
C VAL A 154 5.16 4.59 11.31
N ALA A 155 6.49 4.82 11.33
CA ALA A 155 7.15 5.48 12.45
C ALA A 155 6.64 6.93 12.65
N ARG A 156 6.42 7.68 11.57
CA ARG A 156 5.86 9.04 11.63
C ARG A 156 4.45 9.06 12.20
N ILE A 157 3.58 8.16 11.73
CA ILE A 157 2.19 8.11 12.21
C ILE A 157 2.13 7.74 13.71
N LEU A 158 2.97 6.82 14.17
CA LEU A 158 3.10 6.50 15.60
C LEU A 158 3.64 7.69 16.42
N ALA A 159 4.49 8.52 15.82
CA ALA A 159 5.18 9.62 16.50
C ALA A 159 4.50 10.97 16.41
N LYS A 160 3.51 11.18 15.53
CA LYS A 160 2.82 12.45 15.35
C LYS A 160 1.91 12.82 16.52
N THR A 161 1.78 14.14 16.76
CA THR A 161 0.78 14.65 17.71
C THR A 161 -0.65 14.58 17.12
N PRO A 162 -1.69 14.66 17.96
CA PRO A 162 -3.08 14.79 17.48
C PRO A 162 -3.27 15.96 16.52
N GLU A 163 -2.60 17.08 16.76
CA GLU A 163 -2.66 18.30 15.93
C GLU A 163 -2.01 18.07 14.57
N GLU A 164 -0.83 17.41 14.53
CA GLU A 164 -0.13 17.05 13.28
C GLU A 164 -0.95 16.06 12.43
N LEU A 165 -1.79 15.23 13.05
CA LEU A 165 -2.74 14.34 12.37
C LEU A 165 -4.06 15.04 12.03
N GLY A 166 -4.35 16.19 12.64
CA GLY A 166 -5.62 16.88 12.55
C GLY A 166 -6.01 17.30 11.13
N THR A 167 -5.04 17.68 10.31
CA THR A 167 -5.24 18.14 8.91
C THR A 167 -5.17 17.02 7.88
N SER A 168 -4.98 15.79 8.30
CA SER A 168 -4.87 14.61 7.44
C SER A 168 -6.22 13.92 7.24
N ASP A 169 -6.30 12.95 6.31
CA ASP A 169 -7.48 12.08 6.13
C ASP A 169 -7.40 10.78 6.95
N ILE A 170 -6.63 10.80 8.05
CA ILE A 170 -6.60 9.69 9.02
C ILE A 170 -8.00 9.47 9.60
N THR A 171 -8.40 8.23 9.72
CA THR A 171 -9.74 7.88 10.20
C THR A 171 -9.91 8.16 11.69
N LYS A 172 -11.13 8.48 12.10
CA LYS A 172 -11.44 8.79 13.51
C LYS A 172 -11.06 7.64 14.45
N HIS A 173 -11.41 6.40 14.10
CA HIS A 173 -11.16 5.26 14.98
C HIS A 173 -9.65 5.03 15.22
N SER A 174 -8.82 5.12 14.19
CA SER A 174 -7.36 4.95 14.34
C SER A 174 -6.71 6.14 15.06
N ARG A 175 -7.18 7.36 14.79
CA ARG A 175 -6.73 8.55 15.50
C ARG A 175 -7.05 8.48 16.99
N ASP A 176 -8.24 8.02 17.35
CA ASP A 176 -8.64 7.89 18.76
C ASP A 176 -7.74 6.89 19.52
N VAL A 177 -7.34 5.78 18.88
CA VAL A 177 -6.37 4.81 19.43
C VAL A 177 -4.97 5.42 19.51
N LEU A 178 -4.50 6.11 18.46
CA LEU A 178 -3.18 6.78 18.45
C LEU A 178 -3.07 7.87 19.51
N ASN A 179 -4.16 8.58 19.81
CA ASN A 179 -4.19 9.61 20.86
C ASN A 179 -4.01 9.04 22.27
N LEU A 180 -4.34 7.76 22.47
CA LEU A 180 -4.15 7.03 23.73
C LEU A 180 -2.83 6.25 23.77
N SER A 181 -2.02 6.36 22.73
CA SER A 181 -0.74 5.64 22.62
C SER A 181 0.22 6.02 23.73
N ARG A 182 0.89 4.99 24.31
CA ARG A 182 1.98 5.12 25.26
C ARG A 182 3.36 4.95 24.61
N VAL A 183 3.42 4.84 23.29
CA VAL A 183 4.69 4.63 22.56
C VAL A 183 5.60 5.84 22.73
N THR A 184 6.81 5.58 23.24
CA THR A 184 7.89 6.55 23.42
C THR A 184 9.17 6.15 22.68
N ASP A 185 9.34 4.85 22.38
CA ASP A 185 10.54 4.30 21.79
C ASP A 185 10.19 3.50 20.54
N ILE A 186 10.52 4.05 19.37
CA ILE A 186 10.26 3.45 18.07
C ILE A 186 11.59 2.98 17.48
N HIS A 187 11.72 1.68 17.22
CA HIS A 187 12.88 1.06 16.60
C HIS A 187 12.65 0.79 15.12
N LEU A 188 13.37 1.50 14.24
CA LEU A 188 13.42 1.24 12.79
C LEU A 188 14.53 0.22 12.51
N ILE A 189 14.15 -1.04 12.27
CA ILE A 189 15.08 -2.17 12.21
C ILE A 189 15.39 -2.53 10.76
N GLY A 190 16.67 -2.47 10.40
CA GLY A 190 17.13 -2.81 9.06
C GLY A 190 18.34 -3.74 9.04
N ARG A 191 18.22 -4.88 8.36
CA ARG A 191 19.29 -5.89 8.28
C ARG A 191 20.55 -5.44 7.55
N ARG A 192 20.47 -4.35 6.79
CA ARG A 192 21.60 -3.77 6.04
C ARG A 192 21.94 -2.38 6.57
N GLY A 193 22.99 -1.80 6.04
CA GLY A 193 23.46 -0.49 6.44
C GLY A 193 22.70 0.68 5.80
N PRO A 194 23.12 1.92 6.18
CA PRO A 194 22.50 3.15 5.67
C PRO A 194 22.55 3.31 4.14
N TYR A 195 23.60 2.79 3.49
CA TYR A 195 23.77 2.89 2.04
C TYR A 195 22.84 1.94 1.26
N GLN A 196 22.31 0.90 1.90
CA GLN A 196 21.33 -0.03 1.32
C GLN A 196 19.89 0.32 1.72
N ALA A 197 19.66 1.43 2.38
CA ALA A 197 18.32 1.90 2.72
C ALA A 197 17.58 2.41 1.48
N SER A 198 16.27 2.16 1.43
CA SER A 198 15.40 2.56 0.32
C SER A 198 14.52 3.76 0.67
N PHE A 199 14.87 4.50 1.71
CA PHE A 199 14.19 5.74 2.08
C PHE A 199 14.40 6.81 1.01
N THR A 200 13.38 7.59 0.71
CA THR A 200 13.57 8.79 -0.10
C THR A 200 13.94 10.00 0.76
N PRO A 201 14.66 10.98 0.20
CA PRO A 201 15.07 12.17 0.96
C PRO A 201 13.90 12.95 1.55
N LYS A 202 12.73 12.93 0.88
CA LYS A 202 11.54 13.66 1.32
C LYS A 202 11.02 13.10 2.65
N GLU A 203 10.75 11.80 2.70
CA GLU A 203 10.23 11.13 3.91
C GLU A 203 11.24 11.23 5.06
N MET A 204 12.54 11.12 4.78
CA MET A 204 13.59 11.32 5.78
C MET A 204 13.59 12.74 6.35
N GLY A 205 13.39 13.76 5.49
CA GLY A 205 13.26 15.15 5.94
C GLY A 205 12.06 15.36 6.85
N GLU A 206 10.90 14.77 6.51
CA GLU A 206 9.68 14.87 7.31
C GLU A 206 9.86 14.29 8.73
N LEU A 207 10.61 13.20 8.88
CA LEU A 207 10.89 12.61 10.19
C LEU A 207 11.64 13.58 11.12
N GLY A 208 12.54 14.40 10.57
CA GLY A 208 13.31 15.42 11.30
C GLY A 208 12.45 16.59 11.80
N HIS A 209 11.26 16.80 11.25
CA HIS A 209 10.37 17.92 11.58
C HIS A 209 9.27 17.57 12.60
N LEU A 210 9.19 16.34 13.09
CA LEU A 210 8.19 15.93 14.08
C LEU A 210 8.30 16.72 15.37
N THR A 211 7.16 17.21 15.87
CA THR A 211 7.11 18.10 17.04
C THR A 211 7.59 17.39 18.31
N ARG A 212 7.07 16.19 18.59
CA ARG A 212 7.35 15.45 19.84
C ARG A 212 8.33 14.29 19.69
N ALA A 213 8.86 14.04 18.49
CA ALA A 213 9.76 12.93 18.25
C ALA A 213 11.11 13.39 17.73
N GLN A 214 12.16 12.64 18.08
CA GLN A 214 13.53 12.85 17.63
C GLN A 214 14.07 11.58 16.98
N PRO A 215 14.53 11.63 15.71
CA PRO A 215 15.27 10.55 15.10
C PRO A 215 16.69 10.45 15.72
N LEU A 216 17.12 9.22 16.00
CA LEU A 216 18.43 8.89 16.55
C LEU A 216 19.14 7.90 15.63
N VAL A 217 20.38 8.22 15.28
CA VAL A 217 21.26 7.36 14.48
C VAL A 217 22.57 7.19 15.22
N ASP A 218 22.99 5.95 15.46
CA ASP A 218 24.33 5.71 16.02
C ASP A 218 25.39 6.06 14.96
N PRO A 219 26.31 7.00 15.24
CA PRO A 219 27.37 7.36 14.33
C PRO A 219 28.24 6.16 13.88
N ALA A 220 28.36 5.13 14.72
CA ALA A 220 29.12 3.92 14.40
C ALA A 220 28.51 3.09 13.26
N HIS A 221 27.22 3.29 12.95
CA HIS A 221 26.57 2.64 11.81
C HIS A 221 26.80 3.37 10.48
N LEU A 222 27.28 4.62 10.52
CA LEU A 222 27.49 5.43 9.32
C LEU A 222 28.88 5.15 8.73
N PRO A 223 28.98 4.82 7.43
CA PRO A 223 30.26 4.70 6.75
C PRO A 223 31.05 6.02 6.78
N PRO A 224 32.36 6.00 6.53
CA PRO A 224 33.17 7.22 6.44
C PRO A 224 32.56 8.23 5.46
N VAL A 225 32.60 9.54 5.83
CA VAL A 225 31.90 10.60 5.05
C VAL A 225 32.44 10.74 3.63
N ASP A 226 33.72 10.45 3.41
CA ASP A 226 34.35 10.52 2.09
C ASP A 226 33.70 9.58 1.06
N ASN A 227 33.10 8.50 1.53
CA ASN A 227 32.39 7.56 0.68
C ASN A 227 31.07 8.12 0.12
N ASP A 228 30.52 9.17 0.71
CA ASP A 228 29.22 9.73 0.30
C ASP A 228 29.31 10.38 -1.10
N ALA A 229 30.48 10.82 -1.52
CA ALA A 229 30.70 11.44 -2.84
C ALA A 229 30.36 10.49 -4.00
N ALA A 230 30.53 9.19 -3.81
CA ALA A 230 30.26 8.14 -4.81
C ALA A 230 28.80 7.71 -4.87
N LEU A 231 27.94 8.16 -3.94
CA LEU A 231 26.54 7.76 -3.88
C LEU A 231 25.71 8.46 -4.96
N GLU A 232 24.67 7.75 -5.44
CA GLU A 232 23.61 8.35 -6.26
C GLU A 232 23.01 9.57 -5.55
N PRO A 233 22.60 10.63 -6.29
CA PRO A 233 22.15 11.90 -5.70
C PRO A 233 21.01 11.77 -4.68
N GLY A 234 20.04 10.86 -4.92
CA GLY A 234 18.95 10.59 -4.00
C GLY A 234 19.43 9.97 -2.69
N LEU A 235 20.22 8.91 -2.79
CA LEU A 235 20.80 8.23 -1.62
C LEU A 235 21.72 9.14 -0.83
N ARG A 236 22.54 9.96 -1.51
CA ARG A 236 23.40 10.94 -0.85
C ARG A 236 22.61 11.92 0.02
N LYS A 237 21.47 12.45 -0.48
CA LYS A 237 20.59 13.32 0.30
C LYS A 237 20.00 12.59 1.51
N THR A 238 19.58 11.33 1.35
CA THR A 238 19.08 10.49 2.45
C THR A 238 20.16 10.31 3.53
N VAL A 239 21.38 9.99 3.12
CA VAL A 239 22.53 9.83 4.04
C VAL A 239 22.89 11.16 4.74
N THR A 240 22.74 12.29 4.04
CA THR A 240 22.92 13.62 4.66
C THR A 240 21.93 13.82 5.83
N HIS A 241 20.67 13.42 5.69
CA HIS A 241 19.70 13.45 6.80
C HIS A 241 20.13 12.53 7.96
N LEU A 242 20.57 11.30 7.66
CA LEU A 242 21.03 10.35 8.69
C LEU A 242 22.23 10.89 9.46
N ARG A 243 23.20 11.53 8.77
CA ARG A 243 24.33 12.19 9.42
C ARG A 243 23.91 13.37 10.29
N ALA A 244 22.95 14.17 9.83
CA ALA A 244 22.39 15.26 10.62
C ALA A 244 21.72 14.72 11.90
N PHE A 245 20.96 13.63 11.81
CA PHE A 245 20.36 12.98 12.98
C PHE A 245 21.41 12.44 13.95
N ALA A 246 22.47 11.82 13.44
CA ALA A 246 23.58 11.33 14.26
C ALA A 246 24.36 12.44 14.97
N ALA A 247 24.45 13.62 14.35
CA ALA A 247 25.14 14.79 14.92
C ALA A 247 24.27 15.61 15.90
N THR A 248 22.94 15.39 15.90
CA THR A 248 22.01 16.14 16.75
C THR A 248 21.96 15.52 18.14
N PRO A 249 22.35 16.26 19.20
CA PRO A 249 22.22 15.76 20.56
C PRO A 249 20.77 15.44 20.94
N PRO A 250 20.56 14.50 21.88
CA PRO A 250 19.22 14.24 22.41
C PRO A 250 18.57 15.52 22.93
N ALA A 251 17.41 15.88 22.36
CA ALA A 251 16.70 17.12 22.68
C ALA A 251 15.66 16.94 23.82
N GLY A 252 15.60 15.73 24.42
CA GLY A 252 14.62 15.44 25.48
C GLY A 252 13.17 15.40 24.99
N LYS A 253 12.95 15.17 23.68
CA LYS A 253 11.60 14.98 23.15
C LYS A 253 10.98 13.69 23.70
N PRO A 254 9.64 13.66 23.89
CA PRO A 254 8.96 12.51 24.49
C PRO A 254 9.11 11.19 23.73
N ILE A 255 9.36 11.24 22.43
CA ILE A 255 9.47 10.06 21.58
C ILE A 255 10.85 10.03 20.92
N THR A 256 11.49 8.85 20.92
CA THR A 256 12.67 8.57 20.13
C THR A 256 12.35 7.67 18.94
N VAL A 257 12.96 7.93 17.79
CA VAL A 257 12.90 7.05 16.61
C VAL A 257 14.33 6.61 16.30
N THR A 258 14.67 5.42 16.77
CA THR A 258 16.03 4.87 16.67
C THR A 258 16.20 4.05 15.40
N PHE A 259 17.21 4.39 14.59
CA PHE A 259 17.60 3.61 13.42
C PHE A 259 18.55 2.48 13.82
N ASP A 260 18.01 1.27 13.93
CA ASP A 260 18.78 0.05 14.20
C ASP A 260 19.25 -0.58 12.88
N PHE A 261 20.27 0.03 12.26
CA PHE A 261 20.92 -0.55 11.09
C PHE A 261 21.72 -1.81 11.44
N LEU A 262 22.02 -2.64 10.45
CA LEU A 262 22.76 -3.88 10.61
C LEU A 262 22.16 -4.79 11.70
N THR A 263 20.83 -4.85 11.72
CA THR A 263 20.05 -5.57 12.73
C THR A 263 18.92 -6.32 12.05
N ARG A 264 18.81 -7.65 12.28
CA ARG A 264 17.74 -8.48 11.72
C ARG A 264 16.89 -9.12 12.82
N PRO A 265 15.58 -9.28 12.63
CA PRO A 265 14.75 -10.09 13.52
C PRO A 265 15.18 -11.57 13.43
N VAL A 266 15.09 -12.28 14.56
CA VAL A 266 15.38 -13.71 14.69
C VAL A 266 14.18 -14.48 15.19
N ARG A 267 13.46 -13.95 16.19
CA ARG A 267 12.22 -14.50 16.72
C ARG A 267 11.49 -13.46 17.57
N VAL A 268 10.21 -13.69 17.78
CA VAL A 268 9.37 -12.93 18.70
C VAL A 268 8.97 -13.82 19.87
N GLU A 269 9.06 -13.30 21.08
CA GLU A 269 8.70 -13.99 22.32
C GLU A 269 7.58 -13.21 23.01
N ALA A 270 6.58 -13.93 23.55
CA ALA A 270 5.60 -13.34 24.45
C ALA A 270 6.20 -13.26 25.86
N VAL A 271 6.16 -12.07 26.48
CA VAL A 271 6.70 -11.80 27.81
C VAL A 271 5.61 -11.12 28.66
N GLY A 272 4.83 -11.92 29.39
CA GLY A 272 3.65 -11.39 30.10
C GLY A 272 2.65 -10.75 29.13
N GLU A 273 2.38 -9.47 29.28
CA GLU A 273 1.42 -8.70 28.46
C GLU A 273 2.08 -7.98 27.26
N HIS A 274 3.37 -8.19 27.02
CA HIS A 274 4.08 -7.54 25.92
C HIS A 274 4.90 -8.54 25.11
N LEU A 275 5.53 -8.06 24.05
CA LEU A 275 6.41 -8.81 23.16
C LEU A 275 7.86 -8.47 23.43
N ARG A 276 8.74 -9.42 23.15
CA ARG A 276 10.18 -9.20 23.02
C ARG A 276 10.64 -9.65 21.65
N LEU A 277 11.10 -8.70 20.85
CA LEU A 277 11.74 -8.99 19.57
C LEU A 277 13.21 -9.32 19.80
N ILE A 278 13.59 -10.57 19.55
CA ILE A 278 15.00 -10.95 19.54
C ILE A 278 15.58 -10.62 18.17
N VAL A 279 16.60 -9.80 18.19
CA VAL A 279 17.32 -9.38 16.99
C VAL A 279 18.78 -9.82 17.03
N GLU A 280 19.35 -10.01 15.86
CA GLU A 280 20.77 -10.33 15.69
C GLU A 280 21.48 -9.20 14.95
N ARG A 281 22.66 -8.85 15.43
CA ARG A 281 23.56 -7.96 14.71
C ARG A 281 24.01 -8.61 13.41
N THR A 282 24.04 -7.85 12.33
CA THR A 282 24.53 -8.30 11.04
C THR A 282 25.79 -7.53 10.62
N ARG A 283 26.54 -8.11 9.73
CA ARG A 283 27.58 -7.44 8.93
C ARG A 283 27.27 -7.60 7.45
N LEU A 284 27.82 -6.75 6.63
CA LEU A 284 27.71 -6.88 5.20
C LEU A 284 28.84 -7.73 4.63
N ASP A 285 28.49 -8.65 3.73
CA ASP A 285 29.40 -9.37 2.85
C ASP A 285 28.97 -9.01 1.42
N GLY A 286 29.66 -8.04 0.82
CA GLY A 286 29.10 -7.28 -0.32
C GLY A 286 27.81 -6.58 0.09
N ASP A 287 26.71 -6.86 -0.63
CA ASP A 287 25.36 -6.33 -0.31
C ASP A 287 24.50 -7.31 0.52
N VAL A 288 25.05 -8.46 0.90
CA VAL A 288 24.34 -9.49 1.66
C VAL A 288 24.54 -9.28 3.17
N ALA A 289 23.45 -9.22 3.91
CA ALA A 289 23.50 -9.17 5.36
C ALA A 289 23.73 -10.57 5.94
N VAL A 290 24.82 -10.76 6.69
CA VAL A 290 25.19 -12.00 7.36
C VAL A 290 25.15 -11.80 8.86
N GLY A 291 24.52 -12.74 9.60
CA GLY A 291 24.46 -12.69 11.06
C GLY A 291 25.84 -12.84 11.70
N THR A 292 26.04 -12.21 12.85
CA THR A 292 27.29 -12.27 13.64
C THR A 292 27.20 -13.23 14.82
N GLY A 293 25.99 -13.70 15.17
CA GLY A 293 25.71 -14.46 16.38
C GLY A 293 25.42 -13.60 17.61
N GLU A 294 25.60 -12.27 17.52
CA GLU A 294 25.33 -11.35 18.63
C GLU A 294 23.84 -11.04 18.71
N LEU A 295 23.18 -11.50 19.78
CA LEU A 295 21.74 -11.36 19.99
C LEU A 295 21.45 -10.29 21.05
N ARG A 296 20.35 -9.56 20.86
CA ARG A 296 19.74 -8.70 21.88
C ARG A 296 18.21 -8.75 21.82
N GLY A 297 17.55 -8.48 22.94
CA GLY A 297 16.10 -8.34 23.02
C GLY A 297 15.69 -6.86 22.98
N ILE A 298 14.56 -6.58 22.32
CA ILE A 298 13.86 -5.29 22.34
C ILE A 298 12.45 -5.55 22.87
N ASP A 299 12.13 -4.98 24.03
CA ASP A 299 10.77 -5.09 24.58
C ASP A 299 9.84 -4.12 23.87
N CYS A 300 8.68 -4.59 23.42
CA CYS A 300 7.72 -3.80 22.66
C CYS A 300 6.29 -4.34 22.80
N GLY A 301 5.29 -3.49 22.56
CA GLY A 301 3.90 -3.91 22.46
C GLY A 301 3.47 -4.17 21.02
N LEU A 302 4.13 -3.54 20.08
CA LEU A 302 3.80 -3.58 18.67
C LEU A 302 5.02 -3.87 17.81
N ILE A 303 4.88 -4.77 16.85
CA ILE A 303 5.86 -5.01 15.79
C ILE A 303 5.13 -4.84 14.45
N VAL A 304 5.63 -3.93 13.58
CA VAL A 304 5.08 -3.75 12.23
C VAL A 304 6.11 -4.19 11.19
N SER A 305 5.77 -5.20 10.40
CA SER A 305 6.62 -5.71 9.33
C SER A 305 6.44 -4.90 8.04
N CYS A 306 7.47 -4.14 7.67
CA CYS A 306 7.53 -3.30 6.47
C CYS A 306 8.56 -3.83 5.45
N ILE A 307 8.63 -5.16 5.26
CA ILE A 307 9.63 -5.82 4.42
C ILE A 307 9.16 -6.07 2.97
N GLY A 308 8.05 -5.45 2.59
CA GLY A 308 7.46 -5.51 1.27
C GLY A 308 6.20 -6.36 1.20
N TYR A 309 5.61 -6.38 0.02
CA TYR A 309 4.29 -6.94 -0.25
C TYR A 309 4.36 -8.11 -1.24
N ARG A 310 3.22 -8.78 -1.43
CA ARG A 310 3.01 -9.78 -2.47
C ARG A 310 1.59 -9.68 -3.03
N SER A 311 1.45 -10.00 -4.31
CA SER A 311 0.14 -10.13 -4.95
C SER A 311 -0.60 -11.37 -4.45
N SER A 312 -1.94 -11.38 -4.62
CA SER A 312 -2.76 -12.57 -4.41
C SER A 312 -2.81 -13.39 -5.69
N PRO A 313 -2.61 -14.71 -5.63
CA PRO A 313 -2.91 -15.57 -6.76
C PRO A 313 -4.42 -15.51 -7.07
N ILE A 314 -4.75 -15.61 -8.36
CA ILE A 314 -6.12 -15.75 -8.85
C ILE A 314 -6.17 -17.02 -9.68
N GLU A 315 -7.13 -17.89 -9.41
CA GLU A 315 -7.32 -19.12 -10.15
C GLU A 315 -7.51 -18.83 -11.66
N GLY A 316 -6.84 -19.59 -12.51
CA GLY A 316 -6.80 -19.35 -13.95
C GLY A 316 -5.72 -18.37 -14.44
N ALA A 317 -4.92 -17.79 -13.54
CA ALA A 317 -3.77 -16.95 -13.89
C ALA A 317 -2.47 -17.51 -13.30
N ALA A 318 -1.45 -17.72 -14.12
CA ALA A 318 -0.15 -18.24 -13.68
C ALA A 318 0.49 -17.30 -12.64
N PHE A 319 1.00 -17.87 -11.54
CA PHE A 319 1.55 -17.11 -10.42
C PHE A 319 2.94 -17.61 -10.04
N ASP A 320 3.85 -16.69 -9.74
CA ASP A 320 5.20 -16.98 -9.22
C ASP A 320 5.20 -16.71 -7.70
N ASP A 321 5.06 -17.77 -6.92
CA ASP A 321 5.01 -17.68 -5.45
C ASP A 321 6.29 -17.10 -4.85
N ARG A 322 7.45 -17.38 -5.43
CA ARG A 322 8.73 -16.86 -4.95
C ARG A 322 8.84 -15.35 -5.15
N ALA A 323 8.47 -14.87 -6.33
CA ALA A 323 8.45 -13.45 -6.63
C ALA A 323 7.26 -12.74 -5.99
N GLY A 324 6.16 -13.46 -5.67
CA GLY A 324 4.93 -12.93 -5.11
C GLY A 324 4.16 -12.06 -6.12
N ARG A 325 4.13 -12.48 -7.39
CA ARG A 325 3.49 -11.77 -8.51
C ARG A 325 3.00 -12.75 -9.57
N PHE A 326 2.18 -12.28 -10.51
CA PHE A 326 1.79 -13.11 -11.64
C PHE A 326 3.01 -13.43 -12.51
N ALA A 327 3.13 -14.69 -12.93
CA ALA A 327 4.13 -15.12 -13.89
C ALA A 327 3.75 -14.56 -15.27
N ASN A 328 4.64 -13.76 -15.86
CA ASN A 328 4.34 -13.06 -17.10
C ASN A 328 5.62 -12.79 -17.92
N ASP A 329 5.45 -12.68 -19.22
CA ASP A 329 6.47 -12.21 -20.16
C ASP A 329 6.10 -10.80 -20.61
N ASP A 330 6.81 -9.81 -20.08
CA ASP A 330 6.56 -8.37 -20.29
C ASP A 330 5.07 -7.98 -20.17
N GLY A 331 4.39 -8.53 -19.18
CA GLY A 331 3.00 -8.32 -18.88
C GLY A 331 2.01 -9.29 -19.53
N LEU A 332 2.39 -10.11 -20.49
CA LEU A 332 1.54 -11.20 -21.02
C LEU A 332 1.59 -12.41 -20.08
N ILE A 333 0.46 -12.87 -19.60
CA ILE A 333 0.32 -14.12 -18.85
C ILE A 333 -0.03 -15.26 -19.82
N THR A 334 -1.11 -15.09 -20.57
CA THR A 334 -1.54 -15.95 -21.67
C THR A 334 -2.28 -15.10 -22.70
N ALA A 335 -2.59 -15.66 -23.87
CA ALA A 335 -3.34 -14.93 -24.90
C ALA A 335 -4.63 -14.30 -24.33
N GLY A 336 -4.76 -12.97 -24.46
CA GLY A 336 -5.88 -12.19 -23.94
C GLY A 336 -5.85 -11.94 -22.43
N LEU A 337 -4.84 -12.40 -21.68
CA LEU A 337 -4.68 -12.18 -20.24
C LEU A 337 -3.33 -11.51 -19.95
N TYR A 338 -3.38 -10.35 -19.32
CA TYR A 338 -2.23 -9.49 -19.07
C TYR A 338 -2.12 -9.11 -17.59
N ALA A 339 -0.95 -8.62 -17.16
CA ALA A 339 -0.74 -8.01 -15.86
C ALA A 339 -0.10 -6.62 -15.99
N ALA A 340 -0.46 -5.70 -15.12
CA ALA A 340 0.09 -4.34 -15.04
C ALA A 340 0.49 -3.98 -13.60
N GLY A 341 1.41 -3.05 -13.45
CA GLY A 341 1.82 -2.53 -12.14
C GLY A 341 2.48 -3.56 -11.24
N TRP A 342 2.15 -3.56 -9.96
CA TRP A 342 2.73 -4.50 -8.99
C TRP A 342 2.31 -5.96 -9.26
N ALA A 343 1.15 -6.19 -9.81
CA ALA A 343 0.73 -7.52 -10.26
C ALA A 343 1.70 -8.11 -11.29
N ARG A 344 2.28 -7.25 -12.16
CA ARG A 344 3.27 -7.61 -13.19
C ARG A 344 4.70 -7.70 -12.63
N ARG A 345 5.22 -6.62 -12.02
CA ARG A 345 6.65 -6.47 -11.67
C ARG A 345 6.98 -6.77 -10.21
N GLY A 346 5.97 -6.99 -9.37
CA GLY A 346 6.12 -7.01 -7.92
C GLY A 346 6.05 -5.58 -7.31
N PRO A 347 6.08 -5.46 -5.96
CA PRO A 347 5.86 -4.22 -5.22
C PRO A 347 7.10 -3.30 -5.26
N SER A 348 7.42 -2.78 -6.42
CA SER A 348 8.53 -1.86 -6.65
C SER A 348 8.08 -0.61 -7.40
N GLY A 349 8.81 0.49 -7.21
CA GLY A 349 8.53 1.77 -7.83
C GLY A 349 7.47 2.60 -7.09
N THR A 350 7.16 3.76 -7.67
CA THR A 350 6.21 4.74 -7.14
C THR A 350 4.89 4.72 -7.91
N ILE A 351 3.95 5.58 -7.54
CA ILE A 351 2.69 5.76 -8.28
C ILE A 351 2.96 6.05 -9.76
N GLY A 352 3.94 6.94 -10.04
CA GLY A 352 4.29 7.34 -11.41
C GLY A 352 4.83 6.22 -12.29
N THR A 353 5.49 5.21 -11.70
CA THR A 353 6.02 4.06 -12.47
C THR A 353 4.92 3.16 -13.04
N ASN A 354 3.67 3.27 -12.54
CA ASN A 354 2.54 2.53 -13.10
C ASN A 354 2.07 3.11 -14.44
N ARG A 355 2.42 4.36 -14.76
CA ARG A 355 2.01 4.96 -16.03
C ARG A 355 2.68 4.30 -17.24
N PRO A 356 4.03 4.22 -17.34
CA PRO A 356 4.64 3.49 -18.45
C PRO A 356 4.21 2.01 -18.51
N ASP A 357 3.97 1.35 -17.36
CA ASP A 357 3.41 0.01 -17.34
C ASP A 357 2.06 -0.08 -18.05
N GLY A 358 1.10 0.77 -17.66
CA GLY A 358 -0.24 0.77 -18.25
C GLY A 358 -0.21 1.09 -19.75
N PHE A 359 0.63 2.03 -20.18
CA PHE A 359 0.79 2.37 -21.59
C PHE A 359 1.42 1.22 -22.39
N GLY A 360 2.43 0.55 -21.84
CA GLY A 360 3.02 -0.64 -22.48
C GLY A 360 2.00 -1.77 -22.70
N ILE A 361 1.17 -2.05 -21.68
CA ILE A 361 0.12 -3.07 -21.79
C ILE A 361 -0.96 -2.66 -22.80
N ALA A 362 -1.39 -1.40 -22.82
CA ALA A 362 -2.38 -0.91 -23.79
C ALA A 362 -1.87 -1.02 -25.23
N ALA A 363 -0.63 -0.62 -25.50
CA ALA A 363 0.00 -0.77 -26.80
C ALA A 363 0.08 -2.24 -27.26
N ARG A 364 0.42 -3.12 -26.30
CA ARG A 364 0.47 -4.56 -26.57
C ARG A 364 -0.92 -5.14 -26.89
N ILE A 365 -1.94 -4.78 -26.14
CA ILE A 365 -3.34 -5.19 -26.43
C ILE A 365 -3.77 -4.69 -27.80
N ALA A 366 -3.47 -3.45 -28.15
CA ALA A 366 -3.80 -2.88 -29.46
C ALA A 366 -3.16 -3.65 -30.62
N ALA A 367 -1.95 -4.16 -30.43
CA ALA A 367 -1.22 -4.90 -31.45
C ALA A 367 -1.62 -6.40 -31.53
N GLU A 368 -1.96 -7.04 -30.42
CA GLU A 368 -2.10 -8.51 -30.33
C GLU A 368 -3.56 -8.98 -30.31
N VAL A 369 -4.51 -8.13 -29.87
CA VAL A 369 -5.89 -8.53 -29.62
C VAL A 369 -6.82 -8.09 -30.75
N THR A 370 -7.47 -9.06 -31.38
CA THR A 370 -8.53 -8.78 -32.35
C THR A 370 -9.89 -8.78 -31.64
N PRO A 371 -10.75 -7.75 -31.84
CA PRO A 371 -12.08 -7.75 -31.26
C PRO A 371 -12.91 -8.95 -31.71
N GLY A 372 -13.43 -9.73 -30.75
CA GLY A 372 -14.16 -10.97 -30.99
C GLY A 372 -15.68 -10.86 -30.93
N GLY A 373 -16.22 -9.64 -30.81
CA GLY A 373 -17.68 -9.43 -30.66
C GLY A 373 -18.22 -9.94 -29.32
N LYS A 374 -17.38 -9.98 -28.28
CA LYS A 374 -17.76 -10.47 -26.95
C LYS A 374 -18.75 -9.53 -26.28
N ALA A 375 -19.56 -10.06 -25.35
CA ALA A 375 -20.64 -9.32 -24.69
C ALA A 375 -20.16 -8.16 -23.80
N GLY A 376 -18.92 -8.25 -23.31
CA GLY A 376 -18.34 -7.21 -22.45
C GLY A 376 -19.16 -6.93 -21.21
N GLY A 377 -19.32 -5.66 -20.89
CA GLY A 377 -20.03 -5.21 -19.71
C GLY A 377 -21.50 -5.66 -19.62
N ALA A 378 -22.20 -5.75 -20.74
CA ALA A 378 -23.59 -6.26 -20.73
C ALA A 378 -23.66 -7.73 -20.28
N GLY A 379 -22.67 -8.54 -20.67
CA GLY A 379 -22.53 -9.91 -20.19
C GLY A 379 -22.17 -10.00 -18.72
N LEU A 380 -21.30 -9.12 -18.25
CA LEU A 380 -20.97 -9.02 -16.83
C LEU A 380 -22.19 -8.65 -15.98
N ASP A 381 -22.96 -7.64 -16.41
CA ASP A 381 -24.18 -7.20 -15.70
C ASP A 381 -25.21 -8.33 -15.59
N ALA A 382 -25.43 -9.08 -16.67
CA ALA A 382 -26.34 -10.24 -16.66
C ALA A 382 -25.84 -11.33 -15.69
N LEU A 383 -24.54 -11.60 -15.65
CA LEU A 383 -23.95 -12.58 -14.75
C LEU A 383 -24.07 -12.17 -13.28
N LEU A 384 -23.75 -10.92 -12.95
CA LEU A 384 -23.85 -10.38 -11.59
C LEU A 384 -25.31 -10.39 -11.11
N ALA A 385 -26.26 -9.98 -11.97
CA ALA A 385 -27.67 -10.01 -11.65
C ALA A 385 -28.18 -11.44 -11.39
N ALA A 386 -27.77 -12.42 -12.20
CA ALA A 386 -28.15 -13.84 -12.02
C ALA A 386 -27.62 -14.43 -10.70
N ARG A 387 -26.52 -13.87 -10.15
CA ARG A 387 -25.89 -14.26 -8.88
C ARG A 387 -26.33 -13.44 -7.68
N GLY A 388 -27.14 -12.40 -7.88
CA GLY A 388 -27.54 -11.48 -6.82
C GLY A 388 -26.37 -10.65 -6.26
N VAL A 389 -25.31 -10.47 -7.04
CA VAL A 389 -24.13 -9.66 -6.63
C VAL A 389 -24.47 -8.19 -6.81
N ARG A 390 -24.37 -7.44 -5.72
CA ARG A 390 -24.60 -5.99 -5.71
C ARG A 390 -23.32 -5.25 -6.05
N ALA A 391 -23.13 -4.87 -7.30
CA ALA A 391 -22.04 -4.04 -7.73
C ALA A 391 -22.29 -2.56 -7.39
N THR A 392 -21.21 -1.77 -7.24
CA THR A 392 -21.25 -0.31 -7.16
C THR A 392 -20.69 0.30 -8.43
N CYS A 393 -21.23 1.47 -8.83
CA CYS A 393 -20.74 2.21 -9.97
C CYS A 393 -19.98 3.48 -9.55
N PHE A 394 -19.42 4.23 -10.51
CA PHE A 394 -18.69 5.46 -10.20
C PHE A 394 -19.58 6.54 -9.56
N ALA A 395 -20.87 6.60 -9.92
CA ALA A 395 -21.81 7.52 -9.26
C ALA A 395 -22.07 7.14 -7.78
N ASP A 396 -22.04 5.84 -7.43
CA ASP A 396 -22.11 5.39 -6.03
C ASP A 396 -20.88 5.85 -5.26
N TRP A 397 -19.70 5.72 -5.84
CA TRP A 397 -18.47 6.26 -5.28
C TRP A 397 -18.56 7.78 -5.05
N GLN A 398 -19.07 8.54 -6.01
CA GLN A 398 -19.21 9.99 -5.84
C GLN A 398 -20.12 10.36 -4.66
N ARG A 399 -21.16 9.56 -4.37
CA ARG A 399 -22.00 9.73 -3.17
C ARG A 399 -21.24 9.41 -1.88
N ILE A 400 -20.47 8.32 -1.88
CA ILE A 400 -19.59 7.96 -0.75
C ILE A 400 -18.60 9.10 -0.48
N ASP A 401 -17.93 9.59 -1.53
CA ASP A 401 -16.95 10.67 -1.44
C ASP A 401 -17.56 11.96 -0.87
N ALA A 402 -18.73 12.34 -1.36
CA ALA A 402 -19.48 13.50 -0.86
C ALA A 402 -19.87 13.34 0.61
N ALA A 403 -20.29 12.14 1.03
CA ALA A 403 -20.63 11.87 2.44
C ALA A 403 -19.40 11.96 3.35
N GLU A 404 -18.25 11.43 2.91
CA GLU A 404 -16.98 11.50 3.64
C GLU A 404 -16.45 12.94 3.76
N ILE A 405 -16.59 13.75 2.69
CA ILE A 405 -16.23 15.16 2.71
C ILE A 405 -17.16 15.96 3.65
N ALA A 406 -18.46 15.69 3.61
CA ALA A 406 -19.43 16.34 4.49
C ALA A 406 -19.21 16.00 5.97
N ALA A 407 -18.70 14.81 6.28
CA ALA A 407 -18.36 14.36 7.63
C ALA A 407 -16.97 14.83 8.10
N ALA A 408 -16.23 15.56 7.26
CA ALA A 408 -14.87 16.00 7.59
C ALA A 408 -14.83 16.85 8.86
N ARG A 409 -13.87 16.54 9.74
CA ARG A 409 -13.56 17.42 10.88
C ARG A 409 -12.90 18.71 10.40
N PRO A 410 -12.94 19.80 11.20
CA PRO A 410 -12.29 21.06 10.82
C PRO A 410 -10.81 20.85 10.42
N GLY A 411 -10.44 21.35 9.24
CA GLY A 411 -9.08 21.24 8.70
C GLY A 411 -8.74 19.92 8.00
N SER A 412 -9.54 18.87 8.14
CA SER A 412 -9.36 17.61 7.45
C SER A 412 -10.04 17.60 6.07
N PRO A 413 -9.49 16.94 5.06
CA PRO A 413 -10.12 16.85 3.74
C PRO A 413 -11.39 15.97 3.74
N ARG A 414 -11.48 14.96 4.61
CA ARG A 414 -12.60 14.02 4.73
C ARG A 414 -12.54 13.20 6.02
N GLU A 415 -13.66 12.59 6.39
CA GLU A 415 -13.71 11.48 7.35
C GLU A 415 -14.19 10.22 6.63
N LYS A 416 -13.28 9.23 6.48
CA LYS A 416 -13.56 8.03 5.70
C LYS A 416 -14.50 7.08 6.41
N LEU A 417 -15.43 6.50 5.64
CA LEU A 417 -16.20 5.35 6.06
C LEU A 417 -15.31 4.10 6.01
N VAL A 418 -15.29 3.36 7.12
CA VAL A 418 -14.33 2.27 7.33
C VAL A 418 -14.93 0.85 7.23
N ARG A 419 -16.26 0.73 7.07
CA ARG A 419 -16.96 -0.57 6.99
C ARG A 419 -17.64 -0.74 5.66
N HIS A 420 -17.63 -1.97 5.14
CA HIS A 420 -18.27 -2.31 3.86
C HIS A 420 -19.74 -1.92 3.83
N ASP A 421 -20.52 -2.26 4.86
CA ASP A 421 -21.93 -1.94 4.97
C ASP A 421 -22.21 -0.44 4.99
N HIS A 422 -21.40 0.35 5.67
CA HIS A 422 -21.49 1.81 5.68
C HIS A 422 -21.18 2.41 4.31
N LEU A 423 -20.16 1.89 3.62
CA LEU A 423 -19.79 2.32 2.27
C LEU A 423 -20.92 2.03 1.29
N LEU A 424 -21.49 0.81 1.32
CA LEU A 424 -22.60 0.41 0.48
C LEU A 424 -23.87 1.22 0.78
N ALA A 425 -24.16 1.51 2.05
CA ALA A 425 -25.28 2.33 2.45
C ALA A 425 -25.16 3.77 1.95
N ALA A 426 -23.96 4.38 2.05
CA ALA A 426 -23.70 5.72 1.57
C ALA A 426 -23.69 5.84 0.05
N GLY A 427 -23.24 4.78 -0.65
CA GLY A 427 -23.18 4.73 -2.12
C GLY A 427 -24.55 4.59 -2.77
N CYS A 428 -25.50 3.94 -2.13
CA CYS A 428 -26.79 3.69 -2.72
C CYS A 428 -27.81 4.76 -2.35
N ALA A 429 -28.35 5.44 -3.38
CA ALA A 429 -29.51 6.29 -3.15
C ALA A 429 -30.73 5.43 -2.77
N PRO A 430 -31.58 5.87 -1.83
CA PRO A 430 -32.83 5.19 -1.55
C PRO A 430 -33.64 5.05 -2.83
N GLY A 431 -33.94 3.82 -3.25
CA GLY A 431 -34.80 3.53 -4.41
C GLY A 431 -34.09 3.42 -5.77
N THR A 432 -32.76 3.44 -5.82
CA THR A 432 -32.03 3.14 -7.07
C THR A 432 -31.83 1.63 -7.17
N PRO A 433 -32.23 0.95 -8.26
CA PRO A 433 -31.84 -0.44 -8.50
C PRO A 433 -30.32 -0.51 -8.54
N SER A 434 -29.72 -1.43 -7.80
CA SER A 434 -28.33 -1.86 -8.03
C SER A 434 -28.22 -2.29 -9.50
N LEU A 435 -27.16 -1.88 -10.17
CA LEU A 435 -26.78 -2.43 -11.48
C LEU A 435 -26.74 -3.95 -11.43
#